data_1a64810da08d97bf5df412ea07c52668
#
_entry.id   1a64810da08d97bf5df412ea07c52668
#
_cell.length_a   1.000
_cell.length_b   1.000
_cell.length_c   1.000
_cell.angle_alpha   90.00
_cell.angle_beta   90.00
_cell.angle_gamma   90.00
#
_symmetry.space_group_name_H-M   'P 1'
#
loop_
_entity.id
_entity.type
_entity.pdbx_description
1 polymer ?
#
loop_
_entity_poly.entity_id
_entity_poly.type
_entity_poly.pdbx_seq_one_letter_code
_entity_poly.pdbx_strand_id
1 'polypeptide(L)'
;TPGPADKPENGYRSRFSHDTEIAEPGYYAVTLSDYNIKAEMTATQRVGVHRYTFPQGNDCRIILDMLHGIYNYDGKVLWSSLRVENDTLITGYRITNGWARCNYTYFAMSLSKPIKDYGYKDMKTPKYQGFWRKFNVNRNFPEIAGRDIVAYFNFDNSDSQPLVIKVALSAVGTDGALKNLRAEASGKSFDQIRTETEGLWNHELGLIECEGTDDQKAMLYTSLYHTMINPSIYMDVDRRYRGLDGNIHVAEDFDNYTIFSVWDTYRALHPLLGLIKPDRNTDMVESMIAHQLQSV
;
A
#
# COMPACT_ATOMS: atom_id res chain seq x y z
N THR A 1 12.93 11.27 -7.11
CA THR A 1 13.53 9.92 -7.03
C THR A 1 14.03 9.66 -5.61
N PRO A 2 14.10 8.41 -5.16
CA PRO A 2 14.65 8.08 -3.84
C PRO A 2 16.13 8.44 -3.67
N GLY A 3 16.82 8.82 -4.76
CA GLY A 3 18.25 9.04 -4.77
C GLY A 3 19.05 7.73 -4.82
N PRO A 4 20.34 7.76 -5.16
CA PRO A 4 21.21 6.61 -5.08
C PRO A 4 21.45 6.22 -3.62
N ALA A 5 21.69 4.92 -3.38
CA ALA A 5 21.86 4.38 -2.02
C ALA A 5 23.11 4.93 -1.30
N ASP A 6 24.16 5.25 -2.09
CA ASP A 6 25.43 5.82 -1.62
C ASP A 6 25.39 7.34 -1.42
N LYS A 7 24.33 7.99 -1.91
CA LYS A 7 24.13 9.45 -1.82
C LYS A 7 22.67 9.75 -1.49
N PRO A 8 22.20 9.38 -0.28
CA PRO A 8 20.79 9.54 0.11
C PRO A 8 20.32 11.00 0.09
N GLU A 9 21.24 11.97 0.28
CA GLU A 9 20.99 13.42 0.20
C GLU A 9 20.54 13.89 -1.19
N ASN A 10 20.81 13.11 -2.24
CA ASN A 10 20.37 13.40 -3.61
C ASN A 10 18.92 12.95 -3.90
N GLY A 11 18.18 12.52 -2.86
CA GLY A 11 16.80 12.08 -2.97
C GLY A 11 16.04 12.29 -1.66
N TYR A 12 15.01 11.49 -1.45
CA TYR A 12 14.20 11.50 -0.21
C TYR A 12 14.46 10.28 0.69
N ARG A 13 15.55 9.53 0.46
CA ARG A 13 15.96 8.44 1.35
C ARG A 13 16.44 8.98 2.68
N SER A 14 16.31 8.16 3.72
CA SER A 14 16.91 8.42 5.02
C SER A 14 17.68 7.19 5.48
N ARG A 15 18.73 7.43 6.24
CA ARG A 15 19.39 6.41 7.03
C ARG A 15 18.51 6.03 8.21
N PHE A 16 18.67 4.84 8.71
CA PHE A 16 18.03 4.34 9.93
C PHE A 16 18.97 3.37 10.66
N SER A 17 18.63 3.03 11.91
CA SER A 17 19.33 2.00 12.68
C SER A 17 18.34 0.92 13.10
N HIS A 18 18.79 -0.33 13.07
CA HIS A 18 18.02 -1.47 13.60
C HIS A 18 17.74 -1.34 15.11
N ASP A 19 18.51 -0.52 15.85
CA ASP A 19 18.22 -0.22 17.26
C ASP A 19 16.90 0.52 17.47
N THR A 20 16.38 1.19 16.42
CA THR A 20 15.11 1.92 16.44
C THR A 20 14.03 1.25 15.63
N GLU A 21 14.31 0.06 15.08
CA GLU A 21 13.40 -0.70 14.24
C GLU A 21 12.59 -1.69 15.07
N ILE A 22 11.30 -1.74 14.81
CA ILE A 22 10.38 -2.74 15.35
C ILE A 22 9.67 -3.37 14.15
N ALA A 23 9.75 -4.70 14.03
CA ALA A 23 9.09 -5.45 12.97
C ALA A 23 8.33 -6.63 13.61
N GLU A 24 7.02 -6.50 13.70
CA GLU A 24 6.11 -7.49 14.27
C GLU A 24 4.97 -7.76 13.30
N PRO A 25 4.32 -8.93 13.33
CA PRO A 25 3.12 -9.16 12.55
C PRO A 25 2.07 -8.08 12.81
N GLY A 26 1.71 -7.34 11.76
CA GLY A 26 0.74 -6.24 11.84
C GLY A 26 1.29 -4.88 12.29
N TYR A 27 2.57 -4.76 12.65
CA TYR A 27 3.15 -3.48 13.03
C TYR A 27 4.62 -3.35 12.61
N TYR A 28 4.95 -2.19 12.06
CA TYR A 28 6.32 -1.80 11.77
C TYR A 28 6.59 -0.38 12.26
N ALA A 29 7.75 -0.14 12.86
CA ALA A 29 8.19 1.21 13.24
C ALA A 29 9.68 1.39 13.04
N VAL A 30 10.09 2.60 12.67
CA VAL A 30 11.50 2.97 12.50
C VAL A 30 11.66 4.49 12.66
N THR A 31 12.84 4.92 13.11
CA THR A 31 13.21 6.34 13.10
C THR A 31 14.07 6.65 11.88
N LEU A 32 13.63 7.58 11.05
CA LEU A 32 14.35 8.12 9.90
C LEU A 32 15.40 9.10 10.41
N SER A 33 16.65 8.66 10.52
CA SER A 33 17.71 9.38 11.28
C SER A 33 18.08 10.74 10.69
N ASP A 34 18.03 10.89 9.35
CA ASP A 34 18.41 12.15 8.70
C ASP A 34 17.39 13.27 8.95
N TYR A 35 16.16 12.93 9.32
CA TYR A 35 15.07 13.88 9.55
C TYR A 35 14.51 13.79 10.96
N ASN A 36 14.98 12.84 11.78
CA ASN A 36 14.43 12.53 13.10
C ASN A 36 12.90 12.36 13.08
N ILE A 37 12.40 11.64 12.06
CA ILE A 37 10.98 11.35 11.91
C ILE A 37 10.73 9.92 12.36
N LYS A 38 9.83 9.70 13.31
CA LYS A 38 9.33 8.38 13.64
C LYS A 38 8.24 8.00 12.63
N ALA A 39 8.46 6.90 11.91
CA ALA A 39 7.50 6.32 10.98
C ALA A 39 6.94 5.02 11.59
N GLU A 40 5.63 4.90 11.67
CA GLU A 40 4.92 3.74 12.20
C GLU A 40 3.89 3.29 11.17
N MET A 41 3.73 2.00 10.99
CA MET A 41 2.85 1.42 9.98
C MET A 41 2.09 0.24 10.54
N THR A 42 0.81 0.15 10.19
CA THR A 42 -0.06 -1.00 10.39
C THR A 42 -0.99 -1.12 9.18
N ALA A 43 -1.79 -2.15 9.10
CA ALA A 43 -2.70 -2.32 7.97
C ALA A 43 -3.93 -3.14 8.36
N THR A 44 -5.04 -2.90 7.68
CA THR A 44 -6.15 -3.84 7.54
C THR A 44 -5.94 -4.70 6.29
N GLN A 45 -6.92 -5.44 5.84
CA GLN A 45 -6.80 -6.26 4.62
C GLN A 45 -6.56 -5.43 3.35
N ARG A 46 -7.14 -4.21 3.28
CA ARG A 46 -7.11 -3.35 2.06
C ARG A 46 -6.60 -1.94 2.31
N VAL A 47 -6.32 -1.59 3.58
CA VAL A 47 -5.93 -0.23 3.95
C VAL A 47 -4.60 -0.24 4.72
N GLY A 48 -3.57 0.34 4.14
CA GLY A 48 -2.34 0.67 4.85
C GLY A 48 -2.53 1.92 5.71
N VAL A 49 -2.09 1.89 6.96
CA VAL A 49 -2.20 3.01 7.89
C VAL A 49 -0.82 3.40 8.38
N HIS A 50 -0.46 4.65 8.15
CA HIS A 50 0.82 5.21 8.51
C HIS A 50 0.64 6.29 9.58
N ARG A 51 1.57 6.38 10.52
CA ARG A 51 1.67 7.46 11.49
C ARG A 51 3.09 8.03 11.47
N TYR A 52 3.20 9.32 11.19
CA TYR A 52 4.48 10.02 11.14
C TYR A 52 4.54 11.07 12.23
N THR A 53 5.54 10.97 13.12
CA THR A 53 5.84 11.97 14.14
C THR A 53 7.02 12.80 13.69
N PHE A 54 6.78 14.06 13.36
CA PHE A 54 7.79 15.02 12.92
C PHE A 54 8.38 15.76 14.11
N PRO A 55 9.66 16.17 14.05
CA PRO A 55 10.24 17.06 15.05
C PRO A 55 9.48 18.39 15.14
N GLN A 56 9.39 18.93 16.33
CA GLN A 56 8.76 20.22 16.56
C GLN A 56 9.45 21.35 15.77
N GLY A 57 8.68 22.26 15.21
CA GLY A 57 9.17 23.42 14.47
C GLY A 57 9.67 23.17 13.06
N ASN A 58 9.63 21.91 12.57
CA ASN A 58 9.97 21.57 11.20
C ASN A 58 8.72 21.50 10.32
N ASP A 59 8.91 21.77 9.03
CA ASP A 59 7.87 21.54 8.03
C ASP A 59 7.51 20.06 7.96
N CYS A 60 6.22 19.76 8.02
CA CYS A 60 5.68 18.42 7.84
C CYS A 60 5.36 18.23 6.36
N ARG A 61 6.08 17.32 5.69
CA ARG A 61 5.90 17.05 4.26
C ARG A 61 5.82 15.57 3.96
N ILE A 62 4.87 15.21 3.10
CA ILE A 62 4.77 13.88 2.51
C ILE A 62 5.09 13.96 1.03
N ILE A 63 5.81 12.96 0.53
CA ILE A 63 6.09 12.77 -0.89
C ILE A 63 5.33 11.53 -1.36
N LEU A 64 4.51 11.70 -2.39
CA LEU A 64 3.84 10.61 -3.09
C LEU A 64 4.54 10.39 -4.44
N ASP A 65 5.36 9.35 -4.49
CA ASP A 65 6.10 8.97 -5.69
C ASP A 65 5.33 7.92 -6.48
N MET A 66 4.70 8.35 -7.58
CA MET A 66 3.95 7.45 -8.46
C MET A 66 4.86 6.64 -9.41
N LEU A 67 6.17 6.93 -9.42
CA LEU A 67 7.15 6.23 -10.26
C LEU A 67 7.79 5.05 -9.56
N HIS A 68 7.99 5.17 -8.24
CA HIS A 68 8.77 4.18 -7.49
C HIS A 68 8.14 2.78 -7.53
N GLY A 69 8.96 1.78 -7.73
CA GLY A 69 8.59 0.36 -7.70
C GLY A 69 9.80 -0.49 -7.34
N ILE A 70 9.58 -1.76 -7.01
CA ILE A 70 10.65 -2.70 -6.62
C ILE A 70 11.71 -2.82 -7.72
N TYR A 71 11.25 -2.95 -8.97
CA TYR A 71 12.12 -2.93 -10.16
C TYR A 71 11.68 -1.79 -11.05
N ASN A 72 12.48 -0.74 -11.08
CA ASN A 72 12.24 0.41 -11.96
C ASN A 72 12.98 0.22 -13.27
N TYR A 73 12.24 0.30 -14.37
CA TYR A 73 12.76 0.36 -15.73
C TYR A 73 11.93 1.34 -16.54
N ASP A 74 12.46 1.79 -17.65
CA ASP A 74 11.76 2.73 -18.51
C ASP A 74 10.49 2.11 -19.09
N GLY A 75 9.35 2.80 -18.93
CA GLY A 75 8.05 2.31 -19.37
C GLY A 75 7.32 1.40 -18.36
N LYS A 76 7.85 1.21 -17.13
CA LYS A 76 7.13 0.45 -16.11
C LYS A 76 5.80 1.09 -15.72
N VAL A 77 5.78 2.41 -15.51
CA VAL A 77 4.55 3.16 -15.32
C VAL A 77 3.99 3.54 -16.69
N LEU A 78 2.86 2.95 -17.05
CA LEU A 78 2.17 3.24 -18.29
C LEU A 78 1.41 4.56 -18.19
N TRP A 79 0.74 4.77 -17.06
CA TRP A 79 -0.01 5.98 -16.76
C TRP A 79 -0.29 6.10 -15.27
N SER A 80 -0.44 7.32 -14.80
CA SER A 80 -0.89 7.60 -13.43
C SER A 80 -1.74 8.88 -13.40
N SER A 81 -2.61 8.96 -12.41
CA SER A 81 -3.40 10.15 -12.11
C SER A 81 -3.49 10.34 -10.61
N LEU A 82 -3.53 11.59 -10.21
CA LEU A 82 -3.66 12.01 -8.82
C LEU A 82 -4.62 13.18 -8.76
N ARG A 83 -5.57 13.13 -7.83
CA ARG A 83 -6.56 14.17 -7.60
C ARG A 83 -6.67 14.50 -6.11
N VAL A 84 -6.61 15.77 -5.79
CA VAL A 84 -6.91 16.31 -4.46
C VAL A 84 -8.41 16.60 -4.42
N GLU A 85 -9.17 15.74 -3.76
CA GLU A 85 -10.63 15.84 -3.67
C GLU A 85 -11.05 16.96 -2.71
N ASN A 86 -10.31 17.08 -1.59
CA ASN A 86 -10.41 18.15 -0.61
C ASN A 86 -9.10 18.20 0.22
N ASP A 87 -9.08 19.00 1.26
CA ASP A 87 -7.89 19.22 2.10
C ASP A 87 -7.43 18.00 2.90
N THR A 88 -8.25 16.94 3.02
CA THR A 88 -7.94 15.70 3.76
C THR A 88 -8.12 14.42 2.95
N LEU A 89 -8.45 14.52 1.66
CA LEU A 89 -8.70 13.35 0.81
C LEU A 89 -8.02 13.50 -0.56
N ILE A 90 -7.23 12.51 -0.89
CA ILE A 90 -6.57 12.38 -2.19
C ILE A 90 -6.98 11.05 -2.81
N THR A 91 -7.28 11.05 -4.09
CA THR A 91 -7.56 9.84 -4.87
C THR A 91 -6.63 9.77 -6.08
N GLY A 92 -6.50 8.60 -6.66
CA GLY A 92 -5.72 8.44 -7.88
C GLY A 92 -5.59 6.99 -8.30
N TYR A 93 -4.77 6.79 -9.31
CA TYR A 93 -4.44 5.46 -9.77
C TYR A 93 -3.08 5.42 -10.46
N ARG A 94 -2.54 4.22 -10.54
CA ARG A 94 -1.34 3.91 -11.30
C ARG A 94 -1.57 2.65 -12.13
N ILE A 95 -1.21 2.71 -13.40
CA ILE A 95 -1.21 1.58 -14.32
C ILE A 95 0.25 1.21 -14.59
N THR A 96 0.61 -0.03 -14.32
CA THR A 96 1.98 -0.50 -14.50
C THR A 96 2.06 -1.68 -15.45
N ASN A 97 3.19 -1.80 -16.11
CA ASN A 97 3.59 -2.95 -16.90
C ASN A 97 4.58 -3.80 -16.10
N GLY A 98 4.56 -5.10 -16.31
CA GLY A 98 5.46 -6.05 -15.65
C GLY A 98 5.11 -7.47 -16.09
N TRP A 99 5.08 -8.41 -15.16
CA TRP A 99 4.59 -9.77 -15.41
C TRP A 99 3.13 -9.75 -15.86
N ALA A 100 2.30 -8.91 -15.24
CA ALA A 100 1.01 -8.55 -15.83
C ALA A 100 1.24 -7.45 -16.86
N ARG A 101 0.69 -7.59 -18.06
CA ARG A 101 0.80 -6.59 -19.15
C ARG A 101 0.23 -5.24 -18.75
N CYS A 102 -0.79 -5.25 -17.90
CA CYS A 102 -1.46 -4.07 -17.40
C CYS A 102 -2.00 -4.35 -15.99
N ASN A 103 -1.40 -3.72 -14.99
CA ASN A 103 -1.86 -3.83 -13.61
C ASN A 103 -2.42 -2.50 -13.15
N TYR A 104 -3.69 -2.48 -12.79
CA TYR A 104 -4.41 -1.29 -12.29
C TYR A 104 -4.37 -1.26 -10.77
N THR A 105 -3.88 -0.17 -10.21
CA THR A 105 -3.93 0.09 -8.78
C THR A 105 -4.55 1.46 -8.55
N TYR A 106 -5.79 1.47 -8.09
CA TYR A 106 -6.49 2.67 -7.65
C TYR A 106 -6.29 2.85 -6.15
N PHE A 107 -6.28 4.09 -5.67
CA PHE A 107 -6.16 4.37 -4.25
C PHE A 107 -7.07 5.52 -3.81
N ALA A 108 -7.40 5.49 -2.52
CA ALA A 108 -7.98 6.59 -1.76
C ALA A 108 -7.15 6.80 -0.49
N MET A 109 -6.65 8.02 -0.30
CA MET A 109 -5.79 8.39 0.80
C MET A 109 -6.47 9.44 1.66
N SER A 110 -6.78 9.12 2.92
CA SER A 110 -7.27 10.08 3.90
C SER A 110 -6.15 10.54 4.84
N LEU A 111 -6.20 11.80 5.23
CA LEU A 111 -5.19 12.51 6.00
C LEU A 111 -5.82 13.02 7.31
N SER A 112 -5.11 12.90 8.43
CA SER A 112 -5.59 13.39 9.72
C SER A 112 -5.44 14.91 9.91
N LYS A 113 -4.67 15.57 9.03
CA LYS A 113 -4.46 17.01 9.02
C LYS A 113 -4.81 17.58 7.65
N PRO A 114 -5.33 18.81 7.59
CA PRO A 114 -5.60 19.46 6.30
C PRO A 114 -4.29 19.78 5.56
N ILE A 115 -4.32 19.64 4.26
CA ILE A 115 -3.23 20.03 3.36
C ILE A 115 -3.11 21.55 3.37
N LYS A 116 -1.94 22.07 3.71
CA LYS A 116 -1.64 23.52 3.67
C LYS A 116 -1.36 24.00 2.25
N ASP A 117 -0.52 23.27 1.55
CA ASP A 117 -0.21 23.46 0.15
C ASP A 117 0.36 22.15 -0.44
N TYR A 118 0.32 22.03 -1.75
CA TYR A 118 0.85 20.88 -2.47
C TYR A 118 1.36 21.26 -3.85
N GLY A 119 2.11 20.37 -4.47
CA GLY A 119 2.54 20.51 -5.84
C GLY A 119 3.01 19.18 -6.38
N TYR A 120 3.28 19.15 -7.68
CA TYR A 120 3.82 17.98 -8.33
C TYR A 120 4.90 18.33 -9.32
N LYS A 121 5.71 17.34 -9.60
CA LYS A 121 6.72 17.38 -10.63
C LYS A 121 6.46 16.22 -11.59
N ASP A 122 6.21 16.57 -12.83
CA ASP A 122 6.33 15.63 -13.94
C ASP A 122 7.80 15.60 -14.33
N MET A 123 8.42 14.42 -14.20
CA MET A 123 9.87 14.29 -14.32
C MET A 123 10.36 14.24 -15.76
N LYS A 124 9.49 13.91 -16.71
CA LYS A 124 9.89 13.67 -18.11
C LYS A 124 9.17 14.54 -19.13
N THR A 125 7.97 15.00 -18.85
CA THR A 125 7.22 15.81 -19.82
C THR A 125 7.91 17.15 -20.04
N PRO A 126 8.22 17.53 -21.29
CA PRO A 126 8.80 18.82 -21.59
C PRO A 126 7.87 19.93 -21.10
N LYS A 127 8.40 20.83 -20.29
CA LYS A 127 7.63 21.98 -19.83
C LYS A 127 7.27 22.85 -21.03
N TYR A 128 5.98 23.00 -21.30
CA TYR A 128 5.51 23.97 -22.28
C TYR A 128 5.97 25.38 -21.89
N GLN A 129 6.73 26.02 -22.76
CA GLN A 129 7.31 27.34 -22.53
C GLN A 129 6.53 28.46 -23.25
N GLY A 130 5.25 28.25 -23.51
CA GLY A 130 4.39 29.22 -24.16
C GLY A 130 3.89 30.31 -23.23
N PHE A 131 3.11 31.24 -23.78
CA PHE A 131 2.66 32.45 -23.10
C PHE A 131 1.58 32.22 -22.00
N TRP A 132 1.14 30.98 -21.77
CA TRP A 132 0.26 30.54 -20.69
C TRP A 132 0.92 30.43 -19.32
N ARG A 133 2.12 30.94 -19.13
CA ARG A 133 2.90 30.88 -17.88
C ARG A 133 2.28 31.61 -16.67
N LYS A 134 1.12 32.21 -16.80
CA LYS A 134 0.42 32.82 -15.65
C LYS A 134 -0.02 31.82 -14.58
N PHE A 135 -0.09 30.54 -14.92
CA PHE A 135 -0.49 29.47 -14.00
C PHE A 135 0.73 28.68 -13.55
N ASN A 136 0.90 28.52 -12.24
CA ASN A 136 1.84 27.56 -11.70
C ASN A 136 1.23 26.15 -11.79
N VAL A 137 1.36 25.53 -12.95
CA VAL A 137 0.80 24.19 -13.25
C VAL A 137 1.32 23.07 -12.34
N ASN A 138 2.34 23.35 -11.52
CA ASN A 138 2.95 22.38 -10.63
C ASN A 138 2.55 22.61 -9.16
N ARG A 139 1.63 23.52 -8.88
CA ARG A 139 1.28 23.88 -7.50
C ARG A 139 -0.21 24.12 -7.33
N ASN A 140 -0.78 23.44 -6.32
CA ASN A 140 -2.19 23.54 -5.93
C ASN A 140 -3.20 23.27 -7.07
N PHE A 141 -2.80 22.49 -8.06
CA PHE A 141 -3.73 22.00 -9.08
C PHE A 141 -4.50 20.81 -8.51
N PRO A 142 -5.84 20.77 -8.67
CA PRO A 142 -6.65 19.69 -8.06
C PRO A 142 -6.37 18.33 -8.68
N GLU A 143 -5.93 18.27 -9.95
CA GLU A 143 -5.70 17.01 -10.66
C GLU A 143 -4.48 17.11 -11.59
N ILE A 144 -3.73 16.01 -11.67
CA ILE A 144 -2.68 15.81 -12.66
C ILE A 144 -2.68 14.35 -13.13
N ALA A 145 -2.41 14.14 -14.41
CA ALA A 145 -2.22 12.83 -15.01
C ALA A 145 -0.98 12.81 -15.90
N GLY A 146 -0.26 11.71 -15.91
CA GLY A 146 0.98 11.56 -16.68
C GLY A 146 1.70 10.25 -16.34
N ARG A 147 2.92 10.09 -16.88
CA ARG A 147 3.73 8.89 -16.64
C ARG A 147 4.68 9.03 -15.47
N ASP A 148 5.11 10.25 -15.15
CA ASP A 148 6.28 10.51 -14.30
C ASP A 148 5.93 11.50 -13.17
N ILE A 149 4.85 11.21 -12.42
CA ILE A 149 4.33 12.10 -11.38
C ILE A 149 5.00 11.81 -10.04
N VAL A 150 5.53 12.85 -9.42
CA VAL A 150 5.92 12.90 -8.02
C VAL A 150 5.23 14.09 -7.39
N ALA A 151 4.40 13.86 -6.39
CA ALA A 151 3.67 14.91 -5.68
C ALA A 151 4.26 15.11 -4.27
N TYR A 152 4.08 16.32 -3.73
CA TYR A 152 4.36 16.62 -2.33
C TYR A 152 3.19 17.36 -1.70
N PHE A 153 3.00 17.14 -0.41
CA PHE A 153 1.95 17.73 0.39
C PHE A 153 2.56 18.28 1.68
N ASN A 154 2.32 19.53 1.98
CA ASN A 154 2.78 20.19 3.20
C ASN A 154 1.63 20.34 4.18
N PHE A 155 1.94 20.15 5.47
CA PHE A 155 0.99 20.22 6.56
C PHE A 155 1.51 21.18 7.65
N ASP A 156 0.61 21.72 8.43
CA ASP A 156 0.97 22.43 9.65
C ASP A 156 1.42 21.44 10.73
N ASN A 157 2.54 21.74 11.38
CA ASN A 157 3.09 20.94 12.48
C ASN A 157 3.22 21.76 13.77
N SER A 158 2.49 22.87 13.89
CA SER A 158 2.52 23.74 15.08
C SER A 158 1.97 23.04 16.34
N ASP A 159 1.05 22.09 16.16
CA ASP A 159 0.43 21.31 17.23
C ASP A 159 1.29 20.12 17.69
N SER A 160 2.40 19.83 17.00
CA SER A 160 3.28 18.67 17.26
C SER A 160 2.57 17.31 17.29
N GLN A 161 1.33 17.24 16.79
CA GLN A 161 0.60 15.98 16.71
C GLN A 161 1.06 15.16 15.50
N PRO A 162 1.10 13.82 15.60
CA PRO A 162 1.44 12.97 14.47
C PRO A 162 0.49 13.16 13.28
N LEU A 163 1.04 13.03 12.09
CA LEU A 163 0.24 12.91 10.87
C LEU A 163 -0.12 11.44 10.65
N VAL A 164 -1.42 11.13 10.61
CA VAL A 164 -1.92 9.80 10.28
C VAL A 164 -2.45 9.81 8.85
N ILE A 165 -2.03 8.83 8.07
CA ILE A 165 -2.42 8.63 6.68
C ILE A 165 -3.01 7.24 6.54
N LYS A 166 -4.17 7.12 5.90
CA LYS A 166 -4.82 5.85 5.59
C LYS A 166 -4.94 5.73 4.07
N VAL A 167 -4.36 4.69 3.50
CA VAL A 167 -4.33 4.47 2.05
C VAL A 167 -5.04 3.16 1.74
N ALA A 168 -6.23 3.24 1.21
CA ALA A 168 -6.94 2.08 0.68
C ALA A 168 -6.58 1.84 -0.78
N LEU A 169 -6.49 0.58 -1.17
CA LEU A 169 -6.21 0.14 -2.53
C LEU A 169 -7.43 -0.58 -3.13
N SER A 170 -7.55 -0.52 -4.46
CA SER A 170 -8.53 -1.27 -5.24
C SER A 170 -7.97 -1.57 -6.63
N ALA A 171 -8.32 -2.72 -7.20
CA ALA A 171 -8.06 -3.01 -8.60
C ALA A 171 -9.24 -2.61 -9.52
N VAL A 172 -10.37 -2.22 -8.93
CA VAL A 172 -11.64 -1.94 -9.63
C VAL A 172 -11.71 -0.48 -10.05
N GLY A 173 -11.57 0.42 -9.08
CA GLY A 173 -11.70 1.88 -9.30
C GLY A 173 -11.48 2.68 -8.03
N THR A 174 -11.43 3.99 -8.15
CA THR A 174 -11.36 4.91 -7.00
C THR A 174 -12.57 4.80 -6.08
N ASP A 175 -13.75 4.51 -6.61
CA ASP A 175 -14.95 4.23 -5.81
C ASP A 175 -14.79 2.97 -4.95
N GLY A 176 -14.14 1.94 -5.47
CA GLY A 176 -13.79 0.73 -4.74
C GLY A 176 -12.81 1.04 -3.60
N ALA A 177 -11.74 1.78 -3.88
CA ALA A 177 -10.78 2.21 -2.86
C ALA A 177 -11.45 3.06 -1.75
N LEU A 178 -12.38 3.96 -2.11
CA LEU A 178 -13.17 4.74 -1.14
C LEU A 178 -14.09 3.87 -0.28
N LYS A 179 -14.70 2.82 -0.86
CA LYS A 179 -15.52 1.85 -0.10
C LYS A 179 -14.65 1.06 0.88
N ASN A 180 -13.48 0.58 0.43
CA ASN A 180 -12.51 -0.13 1.27
C ASN A 180 -12.06 0.75 2.44
N LEU A 181 -11.70 2.01 2.17
CA LEU A 181 -11.31 2.99 3.19
C LEU A 181 -12.39 3.20 4.24
N ARG A 182 -13.63 3.38 3.80
CA ARG A 182 -14.78 3.61 4.70
C ARG A 182 -15.10 2.40 5.54
N ALA A 183 -15.11 1.21 4.94
CA ALA A 183 -15.47 -0.01 5.63
C ALA A 183 -14.44 -0.44 6.68
N GLU A 184 -13.15 -0.32 6.37
CA GLU A 184 -12.10 -0.91 7.20
C GLU A 184 -11.44 0.08 8.16
N ALA A 185 -11.37 1.38 7.82
CA ALA A 185 -10.55 2.33 8.55
C ALA A 185 -11.28 3.63 8.97
N SER A 186 -12.51 3.89 8.51
CA SER A 186 -13.23 5.11 8.90
C SER A 186 -13.56 5.11 10.39
N GLY A 187 -13.34 6.25 11.06
CA GLY A 187 -13.64 6.41 12.48
C GLY A 187 -12.66 5.72 13.44
N LYS A 188 -11.70 4.93 12.95
CA LYS A 188 -10.72 4.23 13.78
C LYS A 188 -9.43 5.03 13.90
N SER A 189 -8.83 5.04 15.10
CA SER A 189 -7.48 5.56 15.31
C SER A 189 -6.42 4.58 14.79
N PHE A 190 -5.17 5.05 14.67
CA PHE A 190 -4.03 4.19 14.36
C PHE A 190 -3.90 3.03 15.38
N ASP A 191 -3.99 3.35 16.67
CA ASP A 191 -3.79 2.35 17.73
C ASP A 191 -4.92 1.32 17.78
N GLN A 192 -6.17 1.71 17.48
CA GLN A 192 -7.27 0.77 17.33
C GLN A 192 -7.03 -0.23 16.18
N ILE A 193 -6.62 0.26 15.01
CA ILE A 193 -6.31 -0.61 13.86
C ILE A 193 -5.13 -1.52 14.19
N ARG A 194 -4.07 -0.99 14.81
CA ARG A 194 -2.92 -1.80 15.26
C ARG A 194 -3.36 -2.94 16.17
N THR A 195 -4.16 -2.65 17.20
CA THR A 195 -4.64 -3.67 18.15
C THR A 195 -5.52 -4.73 17.47
N GLU A 196 -6.42 -4.29 16.58
CA GLU A 196 -7.26 -5.22 15.79
C GLU A 196 -6.39 -6.14 14.91
N THR A 197 -5.39 -5.57 14.24
CA THR A 197 -4.49 -6.31 13.35
C THR A 197 -3.59 -7.28 14.12
N GLU A 198 -3.08 -6.86 15.28
CA GLU A 198 -2.34 -7.74 16.18
C GLU A 198 -3.20 -8.92 16.66
N GLY A 199 -4.47 -8.66 17.02
CA GLY A 199 -5.42 -9.69 17.39
C GLY A 199 -5.69 -10.68 16.25
N LEU A 200 -5.83 -10.21 15.02
CA LEU A 200 -5.99 -11.06 13.83
C LEU A 200 -4.74 -11.93 13.59
N TRP A 201 -3.54 -11.37 13.65
CA TRP A 201 -2.31 -12.15 13.49
C TRP A 201 -2.13 -13.17 14.61
N ASN A 202 -2.42 -12.83 15.86
CA ASN A 202 -2.38 -13.77 16.98
C ASN A 202 -3.38 -14.93 16.78
N HIS A 203 -4.56 -14.65 16.26
CA HIS A 203 -5.53 -15.69 15.90
C HIS A 203 -5.00 -16.61 14.79
N GLU A 204 -4.47 -16.03 13.69
CA GLU A 204 -3.96 -16.80 12.55
C GLU A 204 -2.73 -17.65 12.91
N LEU A 205 -1.79 -17.09 13.64
CA LEU A 205 -0.58 -17.79 14.07
C LEU A 205 -0.87 -18.81 15.18
N GLY A 206 -1.89 -18.57 16.00
CA GLY A 206 -2.34 -19.47 17.05
C GLY A 206 -3.06 -20.73 16.55
N LEU A 207 -3.25 -20.92 15.24
CA LEU A 207 -3.80 -22.17 14.69
C LEU A 207 -2.90 -23.38 14.91
N ILE A 208 -1.62 -23.14 15.13
CA ILE A 208 -0.63 -24.18 15.48
C ILE A 208 0.00 -23.76 16.80
N GLU A 209 -0.23 -24.54 17.84
CA GLU A 209 0.46 -24.40 19.12
C GLU A 209 1.64 -25.37 19.18
N CYS A 210 2.76 -24.90 19.69
CA CYS A 210 3.95 -25.74 19.86
C CYS A 210 4.64 -25.50 21.20
N GLU A 211 5.24 -26.55 21.73
CA GLU A 211 6.18 -26.47 22.84
C GLU A 211 7.60 -26.52 22.30
N GLY A 212 8.51 -25.77 22.93
CA GLY A 212 9.90 -25.69 22.51
C GLY A 212 10.61 -24.49 23.12
N THR A 213 11.90 -24.32 22.75
CA THR A 213 12.67 -23.14 23.13
C THR A 213 12.14 -21.89 22.41
N ASP A 214 12.50 -20.71 22.91
CA ASP A 214 12.06 -19.44 22.29
C ASP A 214 12.54 -19.32 20.84
N ASP A 215 13.76 -19.78 20.52
CA ASP A 215 14.28 -19.83 19.15
C ASP A 215 13.48 -20.77 18.25
N GLN A 216 13.07 -21.94 18.75
CA GLN A 216 12.24 -22.88 17.98
C GLN A 216 10.86 -22.29 17.71
N LYS A 217 10.25 -21.64 18.71
CA LYS A 217 8.98 -20.95 18.55
C LYS A 217 9.09 -19.78 17.56
N ALA A 218 10.14 -18.95 17.68
CA ALA A 218 10.40 -17.85 16.75
C ALA A 218 10.54 -18.35 15.31
N MET A 219 11.30 -19.42 15.06
CA MET A 219 11.44 -20.03 13.74
C MET A 219 10.09 -20.53 13.18
N LEU A 220 9.31 -21.25 14.00
CA LEU A 220 8.01 -21.79 13.57
C LEU A 220 7.04 -20.66 13.21
N TYR A 221 6.83 -19.71 14.13
CA TYR A 221 5.84 -18.65 13.91
C TYR A 221 6.25 -17.66 12.82
N THR A 222 7.54 -17.38 12.64
CA THR A 222 8.03 -16.60 11.50
C THR A 222 7.78 -17.34 10.18
N SER A 223 8.02 -18.66 10.14
CA SER A 223 7.74 -19.47 8.96
C SER A 223 6.24 -19.52 8.67
N LEU A 224 5.40 -19.70 9.69
CA LEU A 224 3.95 -19.70 9.55
C LEU A 224 3.44 -18.32 9.06
N TYR A 225 3.96 -17.22 9.60
CA TYR A 225 3.69 -15.86 9.11
C TYR A 225 3.99 -15.74 7.62
N HIS A 226 5.15 -16.19 7.15
CA HIS A 226 5.51 -16.14 5.74
C HIS A 226 4.56 -16.94 4.85
N THR A 227 3.99 -18.05 5.32
CA THR A 227 3.01 -18.83 4.55
C THR A 227 1.67 -18.09 4.32
N MET A 228 1.41 -17.04 5.09
CA MET A 228 0.14 -16.29 5.04
C MET A 228 0.24 -14.97 4.26
N ILE A 229 1.45 -14.58 3.80
CA ILE A 229 1.65 -13.32 3.06
C ILE A 229 1.09 -13.43 1.63
N ASN A 230 1.27 -14.55 0.97
CA ASN A 230 0.80 -14.82 -0.39
C ASN A 230 0.19 -16.23 -0.51
N PRO A 231 -0.81 -16.42 -1.36
CA PRO A 231 -1.56 -15.47 -2.20
C PRO A 231 -2.31 -14.40 -1.39
N SER A 232 -2.52 -13.23 -2.00
CA SER A 232 -3.15 -12.07 -1.37
C SER A 232 -4.60 -11.90 -1.84
N ILE A 233 -5.46 -11.39 -0.96
CA ILE A 233 -6.82 -10.97 -1.34
C ILE A 233 -6.75 -9.93 -2.45
N TYR A 234 -7.56 -10.14 -3.50
CA TYR A 234 -7.64 -9.28 -4.67
C TYR A 234 -9.10 -9.00 -5.03
N MET A 235 -9.81 -8.40 -4.10
CA MET A 235 -11.18 -7.91 -4.29
C MET A 235 -11.49 -6.80 -3.30
N ASP A 236 -12.43 -5.94 -3.65
CA ASP A 236 -12.97 -4.89 -2.80
C ASP A 236 -13.95 -5.46 -1.75
N VAL A 237 -14.28 -4.65 -0.73
CA VAL A 237 -15.25 -5.05 0.31
C VAL A 237 -16.66 -5.35 -0.23
N ASP A 238 -16.99 -4.85 -1.42
CA ASP A 238 -18.23 -5.16 -2.14
C ASP A 238 -18.09 -6.36 -3.08
N ARG A 239 -17.02 -7.16 -2.90
CA ARG A 239 -16.71 -8.40 -3.60
C ARG A 239 -16.37 -8.25 -5.08
N ARG A 240 -16.23 -7.02 -5.59
CA ARG A 240 -15.77 -6.77 -6.95
C ARG A 240 -14.26 -6.96 -7.08
N TYR A 241 -13.83 -7.51 -8.19
CA TYR A 241 -12.42 -7.65 -8.56
C TYR A 241 -12.22 -7.48 -10.07
N ARG A 242 -11.00 -7.26 -10.50
CA ARG A 242 -10.65 -7.21 -11.92
C ARG A 242 -10.15 -8.57 -12.38
N GLY A 243 -10.84 -9.18 -13.36
CA GLY A 243 -10.47 -10.45 -13.97
C GLY A 243 -9.27 -10.34 -14.90
N LEU A 244 -8.76 -11.50 -15.36
CA LEU A 244 -7.67 -11.57 -16.32
C LEU A 244 -8.08 -11.05 -17.71
N ASP A 245 -9.37 -11.06 -18.03
CA ASP A 245 -9.97 -10.42 -19.22
C ASP A 245 -10.01 -8.88 -19.13
N GLY A 246 -9.58 -8.31 -18.02
CA GLY A 246 -9.62 -6.86 -17.74
C GLY A 246 -10.99 -6.34 -17.31
N ASN A 247 -12.04 -7.16 -17.30
CA ASN A 247 -13.39 -6.79 -16.88
C ASN A 247 -13.52 -6.82 -15.35
N ILE A 248 -14.58 -6.19 -14.86
CA ILE A 248 -14.92 -6.23 -13.43
C ILE A 248 -15.95 -7.34 -13.20
N HIS A 249 -15.60 -8.24 -12.30
CA HIS A 249 -16.41 -9.36 -11.86
C HIS A 249 -16.79 -9.23 -10.38
N VAL A 250 -17.72 -10.06 -9.93
CA VAL A 250 -18.11 -10.21 -8.52
C VAL A 250 -17.82 -11.64 -8.09
N ALA A 251 -17.10 -11.80 -6.99
CA ALA A 251 -16.88 -13.11 -6.35
C ALA A 251 -18.05 -13.40 -5.40
N GLU A 252 -19.09 -14.10 -5.85
CA GLU A 252 -20.32 -14.29 -5.07
C GLU A 252 -20.09 -15.21 -3.88
N ASP A 253 -19.47 -16.36 -4.10
CA ASP A 253 -19.36 -17.44 -3.11
C ASP A 253 -17.94 -17.74 -2.64
N PHE A 254 -16.91 -16.99 -3.07
CA PHE A 254 -15.51 -17.19 -2.70
C PHE A 254 -14.77 -15.87 -2.51
N ASP A 255 -13.75 -15.84 -1.71
CA ASP A 255 -12.83 -14.71 -1.64
C ASP A 255 -11.81 -14.80 -2.77
N ASN A 256 -11.72 -13.76 -3.62
CA ASN A 256 -10.80 -13.79 -4.75
C ASN A 256 -9.38 -13.44 -4.33
N TYR A 257 -8.45 -14.31 -4.70
CA TYR A 257 -7.01 -14.18 -4.44
C TYR A 257 -6.22 -13.99 -5.74
N THR A 258 -5.02 -13.44 -5.60
CA THR A 258 -4.07 -13.26 -6.71
C THR A 258 -2.64 -13.52 -6.28
N ILE A 259 -1.72 -13.48 -7.26
CA ILE A 259 -0.29 -13.78 -7.13
C ILE A 259 -0.10 -15.27 -6.83
N PHE A 260 -0.58 -16.11 -7.77
CA PHE A 260 -0.37 -17.54 -7.70
C PHE A 260 0.94 -17.93 -8.40
N SER A 261 1.76 -18.71 -7.69
CA SER A 261 2.94 -19.39 -8.21
C SER A 261 2.85 -20.87 -7.84
N VAL A 262 1.95 -21.59 -8.50
CA VAL A 262 1.55 -22.95 -8.10
C VAL A 262 2.72 -23.92 -8.12
N TRP A 263 3.67 -23.75 -9.03
CA TRP A 263 4.86 -24.61 -9.12
C TRP A 263 5.80 -24.47 -7.87
N ASP A 264 5.71 -23.36 -7.14
CA ASP A 264 6.39 -23.18 -5.86
C ASP A 264 5.56 -23.73 -4.70
N THR A 265 4.24 -23.53 -4.71
CA THR A 265 3.38 -23.65 -3.53
C THR A 265 2.69 -25.01 -3.41
N TYR A 266 2.63 -25.82 -4.50
CA TYR A 266 1.86 -27.06 -4.53
C TYR A 266 2.35 -28.13 -3.55
N ARG A 267 3.65 -28.16 -3.23
CA ARG A 267 4.26 -29.19 -2.40
C ARG A 267 4.03 -28.98 -0.90
N ALA A 268 3.98 -27.76 -0.44
CA ALA A 268 3.98 -27.45 0.99
C ALA A 268 2.89 -26.46 1.38
N LEU A 269 2.82 -25.29 0.74
CA LEU A 269 1.89 -24.23 1.17
C LEU A 269 0.43 -24.64 1.05
N HIS A 270 -0.03 -25.10 -0.13
CA HIS A 270 -1.42 -25.53 -0.31
C HIS A 270 -1.79 -26.75 0.53
N PRO A 271 -0.95 -27.82 0.66
CA PRO A 271 -1.21 -28.88 1.61
C PRO A 271 -1.32 -28.40 3.06
N LEU A 272 -0.45 -27.48 3.50
CA LEU A 272 -0.52 -26.90 4.85
C LEU A 272 -1.86 -26.13 5.03
N LEU A 273 -2.19 -25.23 4.10
CA LEU A 273 -3.42 -24.46 4.14
C LEU A 273 -4.66 -25.36 4.10
N GLY A 274 -4.62 -26.46 3.34
CA GLY A 274 -5.68 -27.48 3.34
C GLY A 274 -5.92 -28.12 4.71
N LEU A 275 -4.91 -28.17 5.58
CA LEU A 275 -5.02 -28.66 6.94
C LEU A 275 -5.49 -27.60 7.94
N ILE A 276 -4.93 -26.39 7.89
CA ILE A 276 -5.14 -25.35 8.92
C ILE A 276 -6.16 -24.28 8.51
N LYS A 277 -6.39 -24.09 7.20
CA LYS A 277 -7.28 -23.08 6.60
C LYS A 277 -7.98 -23.65 5.36
N PRO A 278 -8.77 -24.73 5.46
CA PRO A 278 -9.37 -25.38 4.30
C PRO A 278 -10.27 -24.45 3.49
N ASP A 279 -11.05 -23.57 4.12
CA ASP A 279 -11.93 -22.62 3.43
C ASP A 279 -11.11 -21.64 2.58
N ARG A 280 -10.04 -21.05 3.15
CA ARG A 280 -9.14 -20.16 2.42
C ARG A 280 -8.45 -20.88 1.23
N ASN A 281 -8.06 -22.14 1.43
CA ASN A 281 -7.48 -22.92 0.34
C ASN A 281 -8.50 -23.22 -0.77
N THR A 282 -9.75 -23.45 -0.42
CA THR A 282 -10.86 -23.60 -1.37
C THR A 282 -11.09 -22.32 -2.16
N ASP A 283 -11.14 -21.16 -1.51
CA ASP A 283 -11.26 -19.85 -2.16
C ASP A 283 -10.13 -19.58 -3.16
N MET A 284 -8.90 -20.01 -2.83
CA MET A 284 -7.76 -19.91 -3.75
C MET A 284 -7.96 -20.81 -5.00
N VAL A 285 -8.51 -22.01 -4.85
CA VAL A 285 -8.84 -22.90 -5.97
C VAL A 285 -9.93 -22.28 -6.84
N GLU A 286 -11.01 -21.79 -6.24
CA GLU A 286 -12.09 -21.09 -6.98
C GLU A 286 -11.56 -19.85 -7.71
N SER A 287 -10.65 -19.10 -7.10
CA SER A 287 -9.97 -17.98 -7.75
C SER A 287 -9.20 -18.43 -9.00
N MET A 288 -8.45 -19.55 -8.92
CA MET A 288 -7.71 -20.07 -10.07
C MET A 288 -8.65 -20.55 -11.18
N ILE A 289 -9.79 -21.18 -10.84
CA ILE A 289 -10.82 -21.59 -11.80
C ILE A 289 -11.42 -20.35 -12.48
N ALA A 290 -11.80 -19.34 -11.70
CA ALA A 290 -12.33 -18.08 -12.23
C ALA A 290 -11.32 -17.41 -13.18
N HIS A 291 -10.05 -17.35 -12.81
CA HIS A 291 -8.98 -16.80 -13.65
C HIS A 291 -8.81 -17.59 -14.96
N GLN A 292 -8.91 -18.93 -14.93
CA GLN A 292 -8.86 -19.75 -16.12
C GLN A 292 -10.03 -19.47 -17.08
N LEU A 293 -11.23 -19.32 -16.53
CA LEU A 293 -12.43 -19.01 -17.33
C LEU A 293 -12.41 -17.58 -17.91
N GLN A 294 -11.69 -16.67 -17.28
CA GLN A 294 -11.51 -15.27 -17.69
C GLN A 294 -10.24 -15.06 -18.53
N SER A 295 -9.39 -16.08 -18.68
CA SER A 295 -8.19 -15.96 -19.51
C SER A 295 -8.56 -15.96 -20.99
N VAL A 296 -7.98 -15.01 -21.74
CA VAL A 296 -8.20 -14.83 -23.21
C VAL A 296 -7.08 -15.48 -24.01
#